data_be3312fcfd1904276fe5a224b962ebc4
#
_entry.id   be3312fcfd1904276fe5a224b962ebc4
#
_cell.length_a   1.000
_cell.length_b   1.000
_cell.length_c   1.000
_cell.angle_alpha   90.00
_cell.angle_beta   90.00
_cell.angle_gamma   90.00
#
_symmetry.space_group_name_H-M   'P 1'
#
loop_
_entity.id
_entity.type
_entity.pdbx_description
1 polymer ?
#
loop_
_entity_poly.entity_id
_entity_poly.type
_entity_poly.pdbx_seq_one_letter_code
_entity_poly.pdbx_strand_id
1 'polypeptide(L)'
;EIRVAGLRQRLGETPVFYESESSIGHFRFRPADTDLGLIGYEAFRADTHQQLLVPRTYFGWLNVTPHAGVRLTHYGATSGDNPAPGRSSGMDRSVFNTGIELSFKASSTWANAKSGLLGVDGLRHIVQPLVNYIYVPEPDRRPWELPQFDRELQSLRLRPVDFPDYNSIESIDSRNVMRLGVRNRLQTKRNGQVDDLLNWELFTDWRLETNENQVRFSDVYSDLELKPRSWLLLGSELRVDPNDNLLNEANHTVSLLPNDRWSWTLGHRYLRDLSPDE
;
A
#
# COMPACT_ATOMS: atom_id res chain seq x y z
N GLU A 1 -14.20 -18.13 6.40
CA GLU A 1 -12.76 -18.14 6.06
C GLU A 1 -11.93 -18.36 7.32
N ILE A 2 -10.90 -19.20 7.22
CA ILE A 2 -9.85 -19.36 8.22
C ILE A 2 -8.56 -18.87 7.57
N ARG A 3 -7.83 -17.97 8.26
CA ARG A 3 -6.56 -17.42 7.79
C ARG A 3 -5.47 -17.70 8.81
N VAL A 4 -4.30 -18.12 8.32
CA VAL A 4 -3.10 -18.35 9.11
C VAL A 4 -1.96 -17.56 8.50
N ALA A 5 -1.28 -16.75 9.31
CA ALA A 5 -0.11 -15.98 8.87
C ALA A 5 1.15 -16.44 9.62
N GLY A 6 2.17 -16.78 8.88
CA GLY A 6 3.52 -16.96 9.38
C GLY A 6 4.26 -15.62 9.29
N LEU A 7 4.44 -14.98 10.43
CA LEU A 7 5.17 -13.71 10.48
C LEU A 7 6.63 -13.93 10.04
N ARG A 8 7.23 -12.87 9.51
CA ARG A 8 8.63 -12.87 9.03
C ARG A 8 9.59 -13.49 10.06
N GLN A 9 10.19 -14.61 9.70
CA GLN A 9 11.11 -15.37 10.54
C GLN A 9 12.41 -15.63 9.80
N ARG A 10 13.53 -15.53 10.51
CA ARG A 10 14.84 -15.87 9.96
C ARG A 10 14.97 -17.39 9.82
N LEU A 11 15.45 -17.87 8.68
CA LEU A 11 15.70 -19.28 8.43
C LEU A 11 17.07 -19.69 9.04
N GLY A 12 17.02 -20.19 10.27
CA GLY A 12 18.21 -20.59 11.01
C GLY A 12 19.20 -19.42 11.17
N GLU A 13 20.49 -19.67 10.90
CA GLU A 13 21.54 -18.64 10.93
C GLU A 13 21.77 -17.96 9.58
N THR A 14 20.98 -18.29 8.56
CA THR A 14 21.10 -17.71 7.22
C THR A 14 20.62 -16.25 7.21
N PRO A 15 21.00 -15.45 6.22
CA PRO A 15 20.46 -14.09 6.07
C PRO A 15 19.07 -14.05 5.45
N VAL A 16 18.48 -15.21 5.19
CA VAL A 16 17.18 -15.36 4.53
C VAL A 16 16.08 -15.32 5.57
N PHE A 17 15.04 -14.55 5.28
CA PHE A 17 13.80 -14.52 6.05
C PHE A 17 12.69 -15.13 5.21
N TYR A 18 11.76 -15.75 5.89
CA TYR A 18 10.57 -16.35 5.32
C TYR A 18 9.33 -15.79 5.98
N GLU A 19 8.31 -15.52 5.17
CA GLU A 19 6.97 -15.18 5.61
C GLU A 19 5.93 -15.90 4.76
N SER A 20 4.77 -16.16 5.34
CA SER A 20 3.70 -16.88 4.65
C SER A 20 2.33 -16.41 5.11
N GLU A 21 1.37 -16.51 4.22
CA GLU A 21 -0.05 -16.32 4.51
C GLU A 21 -0.83 -17.44 3.80
N SER A 22 -1.77 -18.06 4.51
CA SER A 22 -2.62 -19.08 3.94
C SER A 22 -4.04 -18.90 4.42
N SER A 23 -5.00 -19.10 3.53
CA SER A 23 -6.42 -19.03 3.86
C SER A 23 -7.20 -20.15 3.20
N ILE A 24 -8.30 -20.53 3.84
CA ILE A 24 -9.24 -21.54 3.35
C ILE A 24 -10.65 -21.12 3.72
N GLY A 25 -11.57 -21.22 2.77
CA GLY A 25 -12.96 -20.86 3.02
C GLY A 25 -13.91 -21.33 1.93
N HIS A 26 -15.19 -21.29 2.27
CA HIS A 26 -16.29 -21.41 1.32
C HIS A 26 -16.92 -20.03 1.16
N PHE A 27 -16.96 -19.55 -0.06
CA PHE A 27 -17.37 -18.19 -0.39
C PHE A 27 -18.65 -18.22 -1.22
N ARG A 28 -19.49 -17.22 -1.04
CA ARG A 28 -20.72 -17.04 -1.79
C ARG A 28 -20.82 -15.62 -2.30
N PHE A 29 -20.90 -15.48 -3.62
CA PHE A 29 -21.21 -14.22 -4.28
C PHE A 29 -22.73 -14.06 -4.36
N ARG A 30 -23.24 -12.92 -3.89
CA ARG A 30 -24.63 -12.50 -4.00
C ARG A 30 -24.69 -11.14 -4.67
N PRO A 31 -25.21 -11.05 -5.91
CA PRO A 31 -25.46 -9.76 -6.54
C PRO A 31 -26.53 -8.99 -5.76
N ALA A 32 -26.55 -7.67 -5.90
CA ALA A 32 -27.62 -6.85 -5.37
C ALA A 32 -28.92 -7.10 -6.18
N ASP A 33 -30.08 -6.98 -5.55
CA ASP A 33 -31.38 -7.21 -6.20
C ASP A 33 -31.65 -6.29 -7.39
N THR A 34 -30.88 -5.20 -7.52
CA THR A 34 -30.94 -4.24 -8.63
C THR A 34 -30.11 -4.67 -9.85
N ASP A 35 -29.23 -5.64 -9.69
CA ASP A 35 -28.36 -6.11 -10.77
C ASP A 35 -29.08 -7.15 -11.64
N LEU A 36 -29.90 -6.66 -12.56
CA LEU A 36 -30.64 -7.48 -13.50
C LEU A 36 -29.70 -8.29 -14.40
N GLY A 37 -29.59 -9.58 -14.14
CA GLY A 37 -28.83 -10.52 -14.96
C GLY A 37 -27.55 -11.09 -14.31
N LEU A 38 -27.13 -10.62 -13.17
CA LEU A 38 -26.07 -11.26 -12.40
C LEU A 38 -26.65 -12.38 -11.53
N ILE A 39 -26.07 -13.56 -11.62
CA ILE A 39 -26.52 -14.75 -10.90
C ILE A 39 -25.50 -15.09 -9.83
N GLY A 40 -26.00 -15.32 -8.60
CA GLY A 40 -25.17 -15.70 -7.47
C GLY A 40 -24.55 -17.10 -7.66
N TYR A 41 -23.35 -17.27 -7.15
CA TYR A 41 -22.62 -18.53 -7.14
C TYR A 41 -21.82 -18.70 -5.87
N GLU A 42 -21.37 -19.90 -5.60
CA GLU A 42 -20.53 -20.22 -4.46
C GLU A 42 -19.41 -21.18 -4.86
N ALA A 43 -18.27 -21.11 -4.20
CA ALA A 43 -17.17 -22.03 -4.35
C ALA A 43 -16.30 -22.09 -3.10
N PHE A 44 -15.58 -23.19 -2.97
CA PHE A 44 -14.46 -23.32 -2.06
C PHE A 44 -13.25 -22.58 -2.62
N ARG A 45 -12.47 -21.92 -1.77
CA ARG A 45 -11.18 -21.34 -2.11
C ARG A 45 -10.14 -21.71 -1.04
N ALA A 46 -8.99 -22.19 -1.48
CA ALA A 46 -7.78 -22.31 -0.66
C ALA A 46 -6.68 -21.47 -1.32
N ASP A 47 -6.01 -20.65 -0.53
CA ASP A 47 -4.97 -19.75 -1.00
C ASP A 47 -3.76 -19.82 -0.10
N THR A 48 -2.56 -19.76 -0.67
CA THR A 48 -1.32 -19.65 0.07
C THR A 48 -0.32 -18.77 -0.64
N HIS A 49 0.27 -17.84 0.08
CA HIS A 49 1.39 -16.99 -0.34
C HIS A 49 2.63 -17.33 0.47
N GLN A 50 3.74 -17.55 -0.20
CA GLN A 50 5.03 -17.93 0.39
C GLN A 50 6.09 -16.96 -0.14
N GLN A 51 6.85 -16.30 0.75
CA GLN A 51 7.82 -15.28 0.36
C GLN A 51 9.14 -15.43 1.11
N LEU A 52 10.23 -15.25 0.37
CA LEU A 52 11.59 -15.17 0.87
C LEU A 52 12.13 -13.76 0.72
N LEU A 53 12.85 -13.27 1.73
CA LEU A 53 13.45 -11.95 1.76
C LEU A 53 14.89 -12.03 2.26
N VAL A 54 15.76 -11.19 1.72
CA VAL A 54 17.19 -11.15 2.11
C VAL A 54 17.61 -9.70 2.45
N PRO A 55 17.21 -9.17 3.62
CA PRO A 55 17.60 -7.80 4.01
C PRO A 55 19.10 -7.71 4.29
N ARG A 56 19.77 -6.74 3.68
CA ARG A 56 21.20 -6.44 3.80
C ARG A 56 21.43 -4.95 3.88
N THR A 57 22.46 -4.56 4.63
CA THR A 57 22.96 -3.18 4.63
C THR A 57 24.35 -3.19 3.99
N TYR A 58 24.49 -2.48 2.86
CA TYR A 58 25.76 -2.29 2.17
C TYR A 58 26.38 -0.96 2.54
N PHE A 59 27.70 -0.91 2.58
CA PHE A 59 28.48 0.30 2.88
C PHE A 59 28.11 0.95 4.22
N GLY A 60 27.37 0.24 5.10
CA GLY A 60 26.90 0.77 6.39
C GLY A 60 25.72 1.74 6.31
N TRP A 61 25.24 2.08 5.11
CA TRP A 61 24.15 3.06 4.97
C TRP A 61 23.06 2.67 3.97
N LEU A 62 23.33 1.85 2.94
CA LEU A 62 22.38 1.46 1.92
C LEU A 62 21.67 0.15 2.33
N ASN A 63 20.39 0.24 2.65
CA ASN A 63 19.56 -0.93 2.90
C ASN A 63 19.02 -1.47 1.58
N VAL A 64 19.16 -2.78 1.37
CA VAL A 64 18.75 -3.51 0.18
C VAL A 64 18.03 -4.76 0.64
N THR A 65 16.78 -4.95 0.20
CA THR A 65 15.97 -6.12 0.53
C THR A 65 15.39 -6.73 -0.75
N PRO A 66 16.13 -7.62 -1.42
CA PRO A 66 15.53 -8.42 -2.48
C PRO A 66 14.54 -9.42 -1.87
N HIS A 67 13.47 -9.68 -2.61
CA HIS A 67 12.47 -10.67 -2.25
C HIS A 67 11.95 -11.43 -3.47
N ALA A 68 11.45 -12.63 -3.24
CA ALA A 68 10.77 -13.44 -4.23
C ALA A 68 9.72 -14.31 -3.56
N GLY A 69 8.59 -14.49 -4.23
CA GLY A 69 7.48 -15.23 -3.68
C GLY A 69 6.65 -15.96 -4.72
N VAL A 70 5.77 -16.79 -4.23
CA VAL A 70 4.76 -17.51 -5.03
C VAL A 70 3.44 -17.51 -4.28
N ARG A 71 2.36 -17.27 -5.01
CA ARG A 71 0.99 -17.47 -4.53
C ARG A 71 0.34 -18.58 -5.33
N LEU A 72 -0.27 -19.52 -4.61
CA LEU A 72 -1.02 -20.62 -5.17
C LEU A 72 -2.43 -20.54 -4.65
N THR A 73 -3.40 -20.49 -5.57
CA THR A 73 -4.82 -20.41 -5.24
C THR A 73 -5.57 -21.55 -5.92
N HIS A 74 -6.34 -22.28 -5.16
CA HIS A 74 -7.25 -23.33 -5.65
C HIS A 74 -8.69 -22.90 -5.46
N TYR A 75 -9.48 -22.99 -6.51
CA TYR A 75 -10.93 -22.83 -6.47
C TYR A 75 -11.60 -24.18 -6.73
N GLY A 76 -12.54 -24.55 -5.88
CA GLY A 76 -13.45 -25.67 -6.13
C GLY A 76 -14.40 -25.35 -7.28
N ALA A 77 -15.13 -26.36 -7.75
CA ALA A 77 -16.18 -26.16 -8.71
C ALA A 77 -17.20 -25.13 -8.20
N THR A 78 -17.61 -24.20 -9.05
CA THR A 78 -18.68 -23.26 -8.71
C THR A 78 -20.03 -23.96 -8.78
N SER A 79 -20.88 -23.73 -7.77
CA SER A 79 -22.27 -24.18 -7.72
C SER A 79 -23.20 -22.98 -7.65
N GLY A 80 -24.45 -23.14 -8.13
CA GLY A 80 -25.46 -22.08 -8.21
C GLY A 80 -26.26 -22.19 -9.51
N ASP A 81 -27.26 -21.32 -9.67
CA ASP A 81 -28.18 -21.36 -10.80
C ASP A 81 -27.53 -21.00 -12.15
N ASN A 82 -26.36 -20.32 -12.08
CA ASN A 82 -25.51 -20.11 -13.24
C ASN A 82 -24.04 -20.12 -12.77
N PRO A 83 -23.29 -21.18 -13.05
CA PRO A 83 -21.88 -21.20 -12.70
C PRO A 83 -21.17 -20.01 -13.34
N ALA A 84 -20.35 -19.31 -12.58
CA ALA A 84 -19.49 -18.25 -13.11
C ALA A 84 -18.73 -18.74 -14.35
N PRO A 85 -18.39 -17.88 -15.31
CA PRO A 85 -17.95 -18.28 -16.64
C PRO A 85 -16.96 -19.44 -16.62
N GLY A 86 -17.36 -20.59 -17.20
CA GLY A 86 -16.50 -21.74 -17.48
C GLY A 86 -16.24 -22.75 -16.35
N ARG A 87 -17.14 -22.95 -15.33
CA ARG A 87 -16.61 -23.52 -14.10
C ARG A 87 -17.36 -24.66 -13.42
N SER A 88 -17.73 -25.66 -14.18
CA SER A 88 -18.16 -26.96 -13.63
C SER A 88 -17.04 -27.79 -13.00
N SER A 89 -15.77 -27.42 -13.19
CA SER A 89 -14.59 -28.07 -12.60
C SER A 89 -13.77 -27.06 -11.81
N GLY A 90 -13.12 -27.50 -10.74
CA GLY A 90 -12.18 -26.69 -10.01
C GLY A 90 -11.04 -26.15 -10.87
N MET A 91 -10.36 -25.12 -10.39
CA MET A 91 -9.22 -24.51 -11.09
C MET A 91 -8.12 -24.13 -10.10
N ASP A 92 -6.90 -24.17 -10.60
CA ASP A 92 -5.72 -23.71 -9.91
C ASP A 92 -5.18 -22.45 -10.58
N ARG A 93 -4.54 -21.61 -9.78
CA ARG A 93 -3.81 -20.44 -10.21
C ARG A 93 -2.47 -20.35 -9.50
N SER A 94 -1.43 -20.03 -10.24
CA SER A 94 -0.09 -19.72 -9.72
C SER A 94 0.33 -18.31 -10.14
N VAL A 95 0.86 -17.55 -9.18
CA VAL A 95 1.38 -16.22 -9.41
C VAL A 95 2.75 -16.10 -8.76
N PHE A 96 3.74 -15.68 -9.52
CA PHE A 96 5.09 -15.40 -9.01
C PHE A 96 5.29 -13.92 -8.83
N ASN A 97 6.13 -13.55 -7.88
CA ASN A 97 6.59 -12.19 -7.72
C ASN A 97 8.06 -12.16 -7.39
N THR A 98 8.73 -11.10 -7.81
CA THR A 98 10.08 -10.77 -7.37
C THR A 98 10.23 -9.27 -7.28
N GLY A 99 11.11 -8.81 -6.41
CA GLY A 99 11.31 -7.39 -6.23
C GLY A 99 12.53 -7.05 -5.39
N ILE A 100 12.74 -5.75 -5.23
CA ILE A 100 13.83 -5.23 -4.43
C ILE A 100 13.44 -3.91 -3.80
N GLU A 101 13.63 -3.79 -2.49
CA GLU A 101 13.50 -2.53 -1.77
C GLU A 101 14.89 -1.93 -1.52
N LEU A 102 15.03 -0.66 -1.82
CA LEU A 102 16.23 0.14 -1.59
C LEU A 102 15.88 1.35 -0.74
N SER A 103 16.67 1.61 0.30
CA SER A 103 16.52 2.85 1.08
C SER A 103 17.80 3.22 1.81
N PHE A 104 17.94 4.52 2.10
CA PHE A 104 18.96 5.00 3.01
C PHE A 104 18.45 6.19 3.81
N LYS A 105 19.16 6.52 4.91
CA LYS A 105 18.85 7.69 5.74
C LYS A 105 20.01 8.65 5.73
N ALA A 106 19.74 9.91 5.39
CA ALA A 106 20.64 11.03 5.60
C ALA A 106 20.06 11.95 6.66
N SER A 107 20.88 12.54 7.50
CA SER A 107 20.41 13.51 8.51
C SER A 107 21.39 14.65 8.73
N SER A 108 20.82 15.83 9.02
CA SER A 108 21.55 17.00 9.44
C SER A 108 20.95 17.56 10.72
N THR A 109 21.78 18.14 11.59
CA THR A 109 21.33 18.66 12.89
C THR A 109 21.82 20.11 13.07
N TRP A 110 20.89 20.97 13.44
CA TRP A 110 21.13 22.39 13.79
C TRP A 110 20.78 22.61 15.26
N ALA A 111 21.78 22.42 16.12
CA ALA A 111 21.57 22.49 17.57
C ALA A 111 21.10 23.87 18.07
N ASN A 112 21.46 24.95 17.37
CA ASN A 112 21.13 26.31 17.73
C ASN A 112 19.83 26.85 17.09
N ALA A 113 19.12 26.02 16.29
CA ALA A 113 17.87 26.43 15.69
C ALA A 113 16.81 26.62 16.79
N LYS A 114 16.20 27.82 16.84
CA LYS A 114 15.16 28.13 17.82
C LYS A 114 13.99 28.87 17.16
N SER A 115 12.78 28.49 17.50
CA SER A 115 11.56 29.17 17.10
C SER A 115 10.52 29.11 18.22
N GLY A 116 10.20 30.26 18.81
CA GLY A 116 9.13 30.35 19.79
C GLY A 116 7.74 30.05 19.18
N LEU A 117 7.51 30.41 17.92
CA LEU A 117 6.24 30.16 17.23
C LEU A 117 6.01 28.65 17.00
N LEU A 118 7.02 27.93 16.56
CA LEU A 118 6.92 26.51 16.25
C LEU A 118 7.36 25.60 17.41
N GLY A 119 7.73 26.16 18.57
CA GLY A 119 8.20 25.39 19.71
C GLY A 119 9.47 24.58 19.40
N VAL A 120 10.39 25.17 18.61
CA VAL A 120 11.65 24.55 18.20
C VAL A 120 12.76 24.90 19.19
N ASP A 121 13.46 23.88 19.69
CA ASP A 121 14.71 23.99 20.45
C ASP A 121 15.71 22.94 19.96
N GLY A 122 16.53 23.33 18.99
CA GLY A 122 17.31 22.44 18.15
C GLY A 122 16.45 21.78 17.06
N LEU A 123 17.04 21.52 15.91
CA LEU A 123 16.35 20.91 14.78
C LEU A 123 17.21 19.79 14.19
N ARG A 124 16.59 18.65 13.91
CA ARG A 124 17.19 17.55 13.15
C ARG A 124 16.30 17.23 11.96
N HIS A 125 16.85 17.28 10.76
CA HIS A 125 16.19 16.83 9.53
C HIS A 125 16.71 15.45 9.15
N ILE A 126 15.80 14.52 8.91
CA ILE A 126 16.09 13.18 8.44
C ILE A 126 15.38 13.03 7.10
N VAL A 127 16.13 12.69 6.06
CA VAL A 127 15.61 12.38 4.72
C VAL A 127 15.87 10.92 4.44
N GLN A 128 14.84 10.21 4.00
CA GLN A 128 14.92 8.81 3.62
C GLN A 128 14.33 8.62 2.23
N PRO A 129 15.13 8.67 1.17
CA PRO A 129 14.74 8.19 -0.15
C PRO A 129 14.50 6.68 -0.10
N LEU A 130 13.52 6.22 -0.88
CA LEU A 130 13.20 4.81 -1.01
C LEU A 130 12.81 4.51 -2.46
N VAL A 131 13.16 3.32 -2.89
CA VAL A 131 12.74 2.73 -4.17
C VAL A 131 12.27 1.32 -3.86
N ASN A 132 11.06 0.99 -4.31
CA ASN A 132 10.53 -0.36 -4.20
C ASN A 132 10.12 -0.81 -5.61
N TYR A 133 10.86 -1.76 -6.17
CA TYR A 133 10.58 -2.36 -7.46
C TYR A 133 9.90 -3.71 -7.25
N ILE A 134 8.84 -3.96 -8.01
CA ILE A 134 8.16 -5.24 -8.05
C ILE A 134 7.87 -5.67 -9.48
N TYR A 135 8.09 -6.93 -9.73
CA TYR A 135 7.76 -7.61 -10.97
C TYR A 135 6.91 -8.83 -10.70
N VAL A 136 5.71 -8.84 -11.29
CA VAL A 136 4.81 -9.98 -11.32
C VAL A 136 4.62 -10.34 -12.79
N PRO A 137 5.13 -11.48 -13.26
CA PRO A 137 4.88 -11.93 -14.62
C PRO A 137 3.38 -12.21 -14.83
N GLU A 138 2.97 -12.29 -16.08
CA GLU A 138 1.60 -12.66 -16.40
C GLU A 138 1.22 -13.98 -15.72
N PRO A 139 0.14 -13.99 -14.91
CA PRO A 139 -0.33 -15.20 -14.25
C PRO A 139 -0.82 -16.23 -15.27
N ASP A 140 -0.79 -17.50 -14.90
CA ASP A 140 -1.35 -18.60 -15.71
C ASP A 140 -2.87 -18.50 -15.89
N ARG A 141 -3.55 -17.70 -15.04
CA ARG A 141 -4.97 -17.34 -15.14
C ARG A 141 -5.15 -15.86 -14.89
N ARG A 142 -5.84 -15.21 -15.81
CA ARG A 142 -6.16 -13.78 -15.72
C ARG A 142 -7.26 -13.53 -14.68
N PRO A 143 -7.36 -12.32 -14.09
CA PRO A 143 -8.39 -11.97 -13.12
C PRO A 143 -9.82 -12.30 -13.57
N TRP A 144 -10.16 -11.99 -14.82
CA TRP A 144 -11.52 -12.22 -15.37
C TRP A 144 -11.84 -13.69 -15.62
N GLU A 145 -10.87 -14.59 -15.56
CA GLU A 145 -11.08 -16.03 -15.66
C GLU A 145 -11.43 -16.66 -14.31
N LEU A 146 -11.32 -15.93 -13.21
CA LEU A 146 -11.51 -16.43 -11.85
C LEU A 146 -12.92 -16.16 -11.33
N PRO A 147 -13.45 -17.00 -10.42
CA PRO A 147 -14.58 -16.61 -9.61
C PRO A 147 -14.24 -15.37 -8.78
N GLN A 148 -15.09 -14.36 -8.77
CA GLN A 148 -14.86 -13.11 -8.03
C GLN A 148 -15.61 -13.16 -6.69
N PHE A 149 -14.89 -13.26 -5.60
CA PHE A 149 -15.44 -13.25 -4.24
C PHE A 149 -15.01 -12.04 -3.43
N ASP A 150 -13.77 -11.58 -3.67
CA ASP A 150 -13.23 -10.43 -2.95
C ASP A 150 -13.71 -9.14 -3.61
N ARG A 151 -14.23 -8.25 -2.78
CA ARG A 151 -14.65 -6.93 -3.26
C ARG A 151 -13.44 -6.03 -3.43
N GLU A 152 -13.25 -5.48 -4.61
CA GLU A 152 -12.33 -4.36 -4.78
C GLU A 152 -12.83 -3.15 -4.00
N LEU A 153 -12.02 -2.71 -3.05
CA LEU A 153 -12.26 -1.47 -2.33
C LEU A 153 -11.47 -0.35 -3.01
N GLN A 154 -12.15 0.65 -3.48
CA GLN A 154 -11.49 1.86 -3.95
C GLN A 154 -10.75 2.48 -2.76
N SER A 155 -9.46 2.78 -2.95
CA SER A 155 -8.63 3.43 -1.95
C SER A 155 -8.18 4.79 -2.46
N LEU A 156 -8.40 5.82 -1.65
CA LEU A 156 -7.90 7.16 -1.92
C LEU A 156 -6.41 7.32 -1.57
N ARG A 157 -5.84 6.35 -0.87
CA ARG A 157 -4.42 6.31 -0.52
C ARG A 157 -3.64 5.45 -1.49
N LEU A 158 -2.38 5.77 -1.65
CA LEU A 158 -1.46 4.95 -2.42
C LEU A 158 -1.37 3.57 -1.77
N ARG A 159 -1.69 2.57 -2.58
CA ARG A 159 -1.74 1.18 -2.14
C ARG A 159 -0.34 0.60 -2.02
N PRO A 160 -0.11 -0.43 -1.17
CA PRO A 160 1.15 -1.15 -1.15
C PRO A 160 1.55 -1.64 -2.55
N VAL A 161 2.85 -1.60 -2.86
CA VAL A 161 3.37 -2.15 -4.13
C VAL A 161 3.62 -3.64 -4.00
N ASP A 162 3.84 -4.09 -2.75
CA ASP A 162 4.21 -5.45 -2.45
C ASP A 162 3.11 -6.44 -2.83
N PHE A 163 3.54 -7.60 -3.22
CA PHE A 163 2.69 -8.74 -3.43
C PHE A 163 2.59 -9.57 -2.12
N PRO A 164 1.42 -10.06 -1.73
CA PRO A 164 0.12 -10.07 -2.40
C PRO A 164 -0.55 -8.71 -2.40
N ASP A 165 -1.36 -8.48 -3.40
CA ASP A 165 -2.17 -7.27 -3.44
C ASP A 165 -3.16 -7.27 -2.27
N TYR A 166 -3.19 -6.17 -1.57
CA TYR A 166 -3.92 -5.95 -0.32
C TYR A 166 -5.45 -5.96 -0.45
N ASN A 167 -6.00 -5.88 -1.65
CA ASN A 167 -7.45 -5.80 -1.82
C ASN A 167 -8.10 -7.14 -2.03
N SER A 168 -7.53 -7.92 -2.95
CA SER A 168 -8.23 -9.03 -3.54
C SER A 168 -7.23 -9.99 -4.14
N ILE A 169 -7.43 -11.27 -3.90
CA ILE A 169 -6.63 -12.34 -4.48
C ILE A 169 -6.93 -12.45 -5.97
N GLU A 170 -8.19 -12.25 -6.34
CA GLU A 170 -8.66 -12.40 -7.71
C GLU A 170 -8.16 -11.29 -8.64
N SER A 171 -7.94 -10.07 -8.13
CA SER A 171 -7.51 -8.93 -8.94
C SER A 171 -6.02 -8.87 -9.26
N ILE A 172 -5.21 -9.78 -8.71
CA ILE A 172 -3.77 -9.82 -8.98
C ILE A 172 -3.52 -10.12 -10.45
N ASP A 173 -2.80 -9.25 -11.14
CA ASP A 173 -2.40 -9.39 -12.55
C ASP A 173 -0.91 -9.07 -12.73
N SER A 174 -0.44 -9.13 -13.98
CA SER A 174 0.94 -8.75 -14.32
C SER A 174 1.27 -7.35 -13.84
N ARG A 175 2.47 -7.18 -13.31
CA ARG A 175 2.93 -5.90 -12.78
C ARG A 175 4.42 -5.72 -12.99
N ASN A 176 4.81 -4.57 -13.51
CA ASN A 176 6.21 -4.16 -13.65
C ASN A 176 6.31 -2.69 -13.24
N VAL A 177 6.52 -2.46 -11.94
CA VAL A 177 6.37 -1.14 -11.33
C VAL A 177 7.54 -0.83 -10.41
N MET A 178 8.00 0.42 -10.46
CA MET A 178 8.96 0.98 -9.53
C MET A 178 8.30 2.11 -8.75
N ARG A 179 8.08 1.93 -7.44
CA ARG A 179 7.66 3.01 -6.55
C ARG A 179 8.84 3.85 -6.13
N LEU A 180 8.76 5.13 -6.39
CA LEU A 180 9.73 6.12 -5.95
C LEU A 180 9.13 6.88 -4.78
N GLY A 181 9.90 7.06 -3.71
CA GLY A 181 9.41 7.74 -2.53
C GLY A 181 10.49 8.50 -1.79
N VAL A 182 10.07 9.48 -1.00
CA VAL A 182 10.92 10.17 -0.05
C VAL A 182 10.14 10.46 1.22
N ARG A 183 10.74 10.12 2.36
CA ARG A 183 10.23 10.47 3.69
C ARG A 183 11.11 11.55 4.28
N ASN A 184 10.48 12.64 4.70
CA ASN A 184 11.13 13.73 5.40
C ASN A 184 10.60 13.79 6.82
N ARG A 185 11.50 13.86 7.79
CA ARG A 185 11.16 14.03 9.20
C ARG A 185 11.96 15.18 9.79
N LEU A 186 11.28 16.15 10.36
CA LEU A 186 11.90 17.18 11.17
C LEU A 186 11.62 16.88 12.65
N GLN A 187 12.66 16.81 13.43
CA GLN A 187 12.60 16.57 14.88
C GLN A 187 13.10 17.78 15.64
N THR A 188 12.48 18.05 16.77
CA THR A 188 12.90 19.09 17.72
C THR A 188 12.89 18.56 19.14
N LYS A 189 13.46 19.29 20.07
CA LYS A 189 13.35 19.00 21.51
C LYS A 189 12.19 19.80 22.10
N ARG A 190 11.36 19.13 22.88
CA ARG A 190 10.30 19.74 23.70
C ARG A 190 10.37 19.12 25.09
N ASN A 191 10.50 19.96 26.11
CA ASN A 191 10.63 19.50 27.51
C ASN A 191 11.73 18.44 27.72
N GLY A 192 12.84 18.55 26.97
CA GLY A 192 13.99 17.64 27.07
C GLY A 192 13.82 16.32 26.25
N GLN A 193 12.64 16.07 25.64
CA GLN A 193 12.38 14.91 24.82
C GLN A 193 12.39 15.27 23.33
N VAL A 194 12.78 14.30 22.49
CA VAL A 194 12.70 14.45 21.03
C VAL A 194 11.25 14.24 20.61
N ASP A 195 10.72 15.22 19.86
CA ASP A 195 9.38 15.19 19.30
C ASP A 195 9.45 15.45 17.78
N ASP A 196 8.57 14.84 17.01
CA ASP A 196 8.47 15.06 15.58
C ASP A 196 7.69 16.38 15.34
N LEU A 197 8.35 17.34 14.69
CA LEU A 197 7.74 18.59 14.27
C LEU A 197 7.00 18.43 12.95
N LEU A 198 7.59 17.67 12.02
CA LEU A 198 7.03 17.41 10.69
C LEU A 198 7.37 16.00 10.26
N ASN A 199 6.35 15.29 9.74
CA ASN A 199 6.48 14.09 8.92
C ASN A 199 5.88 14.38 7.57
N TRP A 200 6.63 14.15 6.51
CA TRP A 200 6.17 14.39 5.15
C TRP A 200 6.65 13.27 4.24
N GLU A 201 5.70 12.58 3.63
CA GLU A 201 5.95 11.48 2.72
C GLU A 201 5.44 11.83 1.32
N LEU A 202 6.26 11.54 0.31
CA LEU A 202 5.94 11.69 -1.10
C LEU A 202 6.17 10.36 -1.81
N PHE A 203 5.22 9.95 -2.64
CA PHE A 203 5.32 8.73 -3.43
C PHE A 203 4.70 8.88 -4.81
N THR A 204 5.25 8.15 -5.78
CA THR A 204 4.63 7.90 -7.08
C THR A 204 5.07 6.55 -7.61
N ASP A 205 4.25 5.92 -8.43
CA ASP A 205 4.58 4.67 -9.11
C ASP A 205 4.95 4.94 -10.54
N TRP A 206 6.13 4.50 -10.93
CA TRP A 206 6.60 4.46 -12.30
C TRP A 206 6.33 3.07 -12.87
N ARG A 207 5.38 2.98 -13.79
CA ARG A 207 5.06 1.76 -14.52
C ARG A 207 6.04 1.59 -15.66
N LEU A 208 6.86 0.54 -15.60
CA LEU A 208 7.85 0.22 -16.64
C LEU A 208 7.18 -0.43 -17.85
N GLU A 209 6.07 -1.13 -17.60
CA GLU A 209 5.15 -1.66 -18.59
C GLU A 209 3.75 -1.10 -18.29
N THR A 210 3.05 -0.65 -19.34
CA THR A 210 1.70 -0.08 -19.24
C THR A 210 0.74 -0.90 -20.07
N ASN A 211 -0.42 -1.19 -19.52
CA ASN A 211 -1.55 -1.76 -20.26
C ASN A 211 -2.24 -0.66 -21.11
N GLU A 212 -3.15 -1.05 -22.01
CA GLU A 212 -4.01 -0.11 -22.72
C GLU A 212 -4.75 0.79 -21.71
N ASN A 213 -4.75 2.09 -21.96
CA ASN A 213 -5.34 3.13 -21.10
C ASN A 213 -4.65 3.36 -19.75
N GLN A 214 -3.44 2.84 -19.54
CA GLN A 214 -2.69 3.07 -18.31
C GLN A 214 -1.55 4.07 -18.54
N VAL A 215 -1.53 5.17 -17.79
CA VAL A 215 -0.45 6.16 -17.84
C VAL A 215 0.83 5.64 -17.17
N ARG A 216 1.99 6.15 -17.62
CA ARG A 216 3.30 5.70 -17.14
C ARG A 216 3.56 6.03 -15.66
N PHE A 217 3.13 7.19 -15.20
CA PHE A 217 3.25 7.59 -13.82
C PHE A 217 1.89 7.61 -13.15
N SER A 218 1.80 7.06 -11.95
CA SER A 218 0.62 7.26 -11.11
C SER A 218 0.57 8.71 -10.62
N ASP A 219 -0.53 9.06 -9.98
CA ASP A 219 -0.58 10.28 -9.20
C ASP A 219 0.59 10.36 -8.23
N VAL A 220 1.03 11.60 -7.96
CA VAL A 220 1.93 11.89 -6.86
C VAL A 220 1.10 12.02 -5.59
N TYR A 221 1.41 11.21 -4.61
CA TYR A 221 0.79 11.22 -3.29
C TYR A 221 1.69 11.97 -2.32
N SER A 222 1.10 12.91 -1.59
CA SER A 222 1.77 13.70 -0.56
C SER A 222 0.98 13.57 0.74
N ASP A 223 1.62 13.05 1.78
CA ASP A 223 1.05 12.96 3.14
C ASP A 223 1.94 13.76 4.09
N LEU A 224 1.43 14.86 4.62
CA LEU A 224 2.13 15.78 5.48
C LEU A 224 1.42 15.91 6.81
N GLU A 225 2.15 15.67 7.87
CA GLU A 225 1.74 15.93 9.24
C GLU A 225 2.69 16.95 9.86
N LEU A 226 2.17 18.08 10.33
CA LEU A 226 2.91 19.13 11.00
C LEU A 226 2.36 19.35 12.41
N LYS A 227 3.22 19.25 13.42
CA LYS A 227 2.89 19.43 14.83
C LYS A 227 3.63 20.64 15.42
N PRO A 228 3.17 21.89 15.14
CA PRO A 228 3.85 23.10 15.59
C PRO A 228 3.90 23.21 17.11
N ARG A 229 2.91 22.65 17.79
CA ARG A 229 2.79 22.57 19.24
C ARG A 229 2.29 21.19 19.66
N SER A 230 2.51 20.80 20.92
CA SER A 230 2.00 19.54 21.44
C SER A 230 0.47 19.41 21.36
N TRP A 231 -0.23 20.54 21.39
CA TRP A 231 -1.69 20.63 21.35
C TRP A 231 -2.26 20.92 19.96
N LEU A 232 -1.43 21.14 18.90
CA LEU A 232 -1.86 21.49 17.55
C LEU A 232 -1.24 20.54 16.52
N LEU A 233 -2.09 19.84 15.79
CA LEU A 233 -1.72 18.95 14.70
C LEU A 233 -2.38 19.42 13.41
N LEU A 234 -1.60 19.58 12.36
CA LEU A 234 -2.05 19.93 11.02
C LEU A 234 -1.73 18.76 10.08
N GLY A 235 -2.75 18.27 9.38
CA GLY A 235 -2.62 17.21 8.38
C GLY A 235 -2.95 17.73 6.98
N SER A 236 -2.25 17.24 5.98
CA SER A 236 -2.51 17.52 4.57
C SER A 236 -2.19 16.30 3.72
N GLU A 237 -3.22 15.69 3.14
CA GLU A 237 -3.10 14.63 2.15
C GLU A 237 -3.46 15.20 0.78
N LEU A 238 -2.56 15.07 -0.19
CA LEU A 238 -2.76 15.54 -1.57
C LEU A 238 -2.52 14.40 -2.54
N ARG A 239 -3.28 14.43 -3.63
CA ARG A 239 -3.11 13.53 -4.76
C ARG A 239 -3.15 14.35 -6.04
N VAL A 240 -2.05 14.37 -6.77
CA VAL A 240 -1.86 15.18 -7.96
C VAL A 240 -1.49 14.30 -9.14
N ASP A 241 -2.23 14.40 -10.22
CA ASP A 241 -1.87 13.78 -11.49
C ASP A 241 -0.73 14.58 -12.14
N PRO A 242 0.48 13.98 -12.30
CA PRO A 242 1.61 14.66 -12.92
C PRO A 242 1.51 14.71 -14.45
N ASN A 243 0.62 13.93 -15.07
CA ASN A 243 0.49 13.89 -16.53
C ASN A 243 -0.33 15.11 -17.01
N ASP A 244 -1.41 15.44 -16.31
CA ASP A 244 -2.32 16.52 -16.67
C ASP A 244 -2.20 17.75 -15.75
N ASN A 245 -1.33 17.71 -14.73
CA ASN A 245 -1.18 18.74 -13.71
C ASN A 245 -2.49 19.04 -12.95
N LEU A 246 -3.25 18.01 -12.65
CA LEU A 246 -4.55 18.14 -12.02
C LEU A 246 -4.50 17.69 -10.55
N LEU A 247 -5.16 18.48 -9.69
CA LEU A 247 -5.39 18.09 -8.30
C LEU A 247 -6.62 17.16 -8.25
N ASN A 248 -6.38 15.88 -7.94
CA ASN A 248 -7.43 14.88 -7.84
C ASN A 248 -8.05 14.82 -6.45
N GLU A 249 -7.23 15.03 -5.42
CA GLU A 249 -7.70 14.99 -4.03
C GLU A 249 -6.89 15.95 -3.15
N ALA A 250 -7.58 16.63 -2.23
CA ALA A 250 -6.97 17.39 -1.16
C ALA A 250 -7.77 17.25 0.13
N ASN A 251 -7.16 16.64 1.15
CA ASN A 251 -7.71 16.52 2.49
C ASN A 251 -6.84 17.32 3.44
N HIS A 252 -7.44 18.26 4.15
CA HIS A 252 -6.75 19.05 5.15
C HIS A 252 -7.44 18.88 6.49
N THR A 253 -6.65 18.70 7.55
CA THR A 253 -7.16 18.58 8.91
C THR A 253 -6.42 19.51 9.86
N VAL A 254 -7.17 20.08 10.79
CA VAL A 254 -6.64 20.81 11.93
C VAL A 254 -7.19 20.19 13.19
N SER A 255 -6.29 19.63 14.02
CA SER A 255 -6.66 19.00 15.27
C SER A 255 -6.09 19.78 16.46
N LEU A 256 -6.97 20.12 17.39
CA LEU A 256 -6.63 20.71 18.67
C LEU A 256 -6.67 19.63 19.76
N LEU A 257 -5.56 19.46 20.47
CA LEU A 257 -5.34 18.43 21.49
C LEU A 257 -4.94 19.07 22.83
N PRO A 258 -5.82 19.90 23.44
CA PRO A 258 -5.45 20.69 24.61
C PRO A 258 -5.16 19.85 25.87
N ASN A 259 -5.68 18.64 25.94
CA ASN A 259 -5.44 17.67 27.02
C ASN A 259 -5.80 16.26 26.58
N ASP A 260 -5.55 15.25 27.44
CA ASP A 260 -5.77 13.83 27.14
C ASP A 260 -7.26 13.40 27.18
N ARG A 261 -8.18 14.32 27.53
CA ARG A 261 -9.60 13.97 27.73
C ARG A 261 -10.48 14.31 26.54
N TRP A 262 -10.07 15.29 25.73
CA TRP A 262 -10.85 15.71 24.57
C TRP A 262 -9.96 16.32 23.49
N SER A 263 -10.42 16.17 22.25
CA SER A 263 -9.80 16.72 21.06
C SER A 263 -10.87 17.27 20.12
N TRP A 264 -10.49 18.26 19.33
CA TRP A 264 -11.31 18.80 18.24
C TRP A 264 -10.56 18.64 16.94
N THR A 265 -11.26 18.12 15.93
CA THR A 265 -10.71 18.04 14.57
C THR A 265 -11.69 18.69 13.61
N LEU A 266 -11.19 19.65 12.84
CA LEU A 266 -11.88 20.23 11.69
C LEU A 266 -11.18 19.75 10.44
N GLY A 267 -11.96 19.24 9.47
CA GLY A 267 -11.45 18.76 8.19
C GLY A 267 -12.08 19.48 7.01
N HIS A 268 -11.30 19.63 5.95
CA HIS A 268 -11.75 20.02 4.61
C HIS A 268 -11.37 18.89 3.66
N ARG A 269 -12.28 18.51 2.78
CA ARG A 269 -12.04 17.52 1.75
C ARG A 269 -12.44 18.06 0.39
N TYR A 270 -11.55 17.93 -0.57
CA TYR A 270 -11.79 18.08 -1.98
C TYR A 270 -11.52 16.74 -2.66
N LEU A 271 -12.45 16.31 -3.48
CA LEU A 271 -12.31 15.16 -4.36
C LEU A 271 -12.82 15.56 -5.73
N ARG A 272 -11.98 15.45 -6.74
CA ARG A 272 -12.39 15.62 -8.13
C ARG A 272 -13.30 14.46 -8.51
N ASP A 273 -14.43 14.78 -9.11
CA ASP A 273 -15.32 13.77 -9.67
C ASP A 273 -14.64 13.20 -10.92
N LEU A 274 -14.12 12.00 -10.79
CA LEU A 274 -13.59 11.23 -11.92
C LEU A 274 -14.81 10.59 -12.56
N SER A 275 -15.33 11.19 -13.64
CA SER A 275 -16.35 10.52 -14.46
C SER A 275 -15.82 9.17 -14.92
N PRO A 276 -16.67 8.12 -14.96
CA PRO A 276 -16.27 6.81 -15.46
C PRO A 276 -15.78 6.79 -16.90
N ASP A 277 -15.91 7.89 -17.61
CA ASP A 277 -15.64 8.07 -19.05
C ASP A 277 -14.32 8.81 -19.35
N GLU A 278 -13.47 9.09 -18.33
CA GLU A 278 -12.13 9.67 -18.51
C GLU A 278 -11.00 8.69 -18.15
#